data_0e1c7376d9ba079c813d1f7dffa4b20d
#
_entry.id   0e1c7376d9ba079c813d1f7dffa4b20d
#
_cell.length_a   1.000
_cell.length_b   1.000
_cell.length_c   1.000
_cell.angle_alpha   90.00
_cell.angle_beta   90.00
_cell.angle_gamma   90.00
#
_symmetry.space_group_name_H-M   'P 1'
#
loop_
_entity.id
_entity.type
_entity.pdbx_description
1 polymer ?
#
loop_
_entity_poly.entity_id
_entity_poly.type
_entity_poly.pdbx_seq_one_letter_code
_entity_poly.pdbx_strand_id
1 'polypeptide(L)'
;MKRSSIQRTTKSLLNMRDRIRFDLPFQRNSVWKNDRRSYLVDSIIKDHYIPNILVWDNGDGYIWVIDGRQRWESVFFFKDGNYRLSKGTPDFKGERIAGKRYEELSEEVQFEFLTYNFTVTEFRECSFEEVEEIFYRVNQPVPLTSTEKTRVKVSPAVRDTVQEIGKSMFFEKIAFTRADLNRYVDEQLIWQFIASAMNQDIDFSGASLNRFISNLDEVPVATVQIVENKIEFLDAAFRNWDKELRKALKKVHVGSLFLVVDSALENHWTEDQFGEWAKSFLIDRYSPDSPYGQLCQKGATSKQFIVNRIGYMIKDMEKFSLSH
;
A
#
# COMPACT_ATOMS: atom_id res chain seq x y z
N MET A 1 -18.98 -18.51 -15.64
CA MET A 1 -17.56 -18.77 -15.34
C MET A 1 -17.11 -20.09 -15.94
N LYS A 2 -16.08 -20.09 -16.77
CA LYS A 2 -15.39 -21.31 -17.26
C LYS A 2 -13.99 -21.37 -16.64
N ARG A 3 -13.52 -22.58 -16.33
CA ARG A 3 -12.22 -22.82 -15.74
C ARG A 3 -11.46 -23.89 -16.51
N SER A 4 -10.21 -23.65 -16.83
CA SER A 4 -9.29 -24.62 -17.45
C SER A 4 -7.96 -24.63 -16.69
N SER A 5 -7.27 -25.77 -16.76
CA SER A 5 -5.92 -25.90 -16.21
C SER A 5 -4.96 -26.14 -17.36
N ILE A 6 -3.92 -25.33 -17.43
CA ILE A 6 -2.89 -25.38 -18.49
C ILE A 6 -1.50 -25.41 -17.88
N GLN A 7 -0.55 -26.01 -18.58
CA GLN A 7 0.86 -25.98 -18.20
C GLN A 7 1.58 -24.85 -18.98
N ARG A 8 2.42 -24.11 -18.26
CA ARG A 8 3.24 -23.05 -18.85
C ARG A 8 4.68 -23.19 -18.38
N THR A 9 5.59 -23.47 -19.31
CA THR A 9 7.02 -23.42 -18.97
C THR A 9 7.44 -22.01 -18.56
N THR A 10 8.48 -21.91 -17.74
CA THR A 10 9.08 -20.60 -17.41
C THR A 10 9.43 -19.83 -18.69
N LYS A 11 9.99 -20.49 -19.72
CA LYS A 11 10.28 -19.87 -21.01
C LYS A 11 9.03 -19.33 -21.69
N SER A 12 7.93 -20.09 -21.71
CA SER A 12 6.66 -19.63 -22.27
C SER A 12 6.11 -18.43 -21.52
N LEU A 13 6.21 -18.45 -20.18
CA LEU A 13 5.79 -17.36 -19.32
C LEU A 13 6.57 -16.05 -19.61
N LEU A 14 7.88 -16.15 -19.78
CA LEU A 14 8.73 -15.00 -20.12
C LEU A 14 8.36 -14.40 -21.49
N ASN A 15 8.06 -15.25 -22.48
CA ASN A 15 7.67 -14.81 -23.81
C ASN A 15 6.32 -14.08 -23.87
N MET A 16 5.43 -14.33 -22.92
CA MET A 16 4.12 -13.68 -22.85
C MET A 16 4.05 -12.56 -21.81
N ARG A 17 5.18 -12.16 -21.23
CA ARG A 17 5.28 -11.20 -20.13
C ARG A 17 4.53 -9.90 -20.39
N ASP A 18 4.61 -9.35 -21.60
CA ASP A 18 3.97 -8.07 -21.95
C ASP A 18 2.44 -8.11 -21.91
N ARG A 19 1.86 -9.33 -21.94
CA ARG A 19 0.43 -9.56 -21.80
C ARG A 19 -0.02 -9.81 -20.37
N ILE A 20 0.91 -9.97 -19.42
CA ILE A 20 0.60 -10.27 -18.03
C ILE A 20 0.39 -8.98 -17.26
N ARG A 21 -0.68 -8.93 -16.47
CA ARG A 21 -1.05 -7.81 -15.62
C ARG A 21 -1.14 -8.24 -14.16
N PHE A 22 -0.61 -7.38 -13.27
CA PHE A 22 -0.54 -7.62 -11.82
C PHE A 22 -1.28 -6.57 -11.00
N ASP A 23 -2.03 -5.70 -11.64
CA ASP A 23 -2.59 -4.48 -11.07
C ASP A 23 -4.09 -4.57 -10.84
N LEU A 24 -4.61 -5.78 -10.55
CA LEU A 24 -5.97 -5.92 -10.06
C LEU A 24 -6.14 -5.11 -8.76
N PRO A 25 -7.22 -4.31 -8.62
CA PRO A 25 -7.37 -3.33 -7.55
C PRO A 25 -7.29 -3.90 -6.12
N PHE A 26 -7.61 -5.16 -5.95
CA PHE A 26 -7.60 -5.85 -4.65
C PHE A 26 -6.24 -6.50 -4.31
N GLN A 27 -5.28 -6.50 -5.23
CA GLN A 27 -3.96 -7.09 -4.98
C GLN A 27 -3.04 -6.13 -4.23
N ARG A 28 -2.25 -6.68 -3.32
CA ARG A 28 -1.19 -5.94 -2.64
C ARG A 28 0.07 -5.83 -3.50
N ASN A 29 0.88 -4.80 -3.23
CA ASN A 29 2.19 -4.66 -3.85
C ASN A 29 3.13 -5.81 -3.49
N SER A 30 4.20 -5.98 -4.28
CA SER A 30 5.20 -7.01 -4.05
C SER A 30 5.90 -6.83 -2.70
N VAL A 31 5.82 -7.85 -1.83
CA VAL A 31 6.35 -7.82 -0.46
C VAL A 31 7.46 -8.84 -0.20
N TRP A 32 7.72 -9.76 -1.15
CA TRP A 32 8.72 -10.80 -0.94
C TRP A 32 10.13 -10.22 -0.88
N LYS A 33 10.81 -10.56 0.20
CA LYS A 33 12.24 -10.30 0.36
C LYS A 33 13.07 -11.29 -0.45
N ASN A 34 14.36 -10.98 -0.63
CA ASN A 34 15.28 -11.75 -1.44
C ASN A 34 15.33 -13.25 -1.07
N ASP A 35 15.34 -13.57 0.20
CA ASP A 35 15.39 -14.96 0.66
C ASP A 35 14.19 -15.79 0.16
N ARG A 36 12.99 -15.21 0.21
CA ARG A 36 11.78 -15.90 -0.26
C ARG A 36 11.73 -16.04 -1.78
N ARG A 37 12.24 -15.04 -2.51
CA ARG A 37 12.41 -15.11 -3.96
C ARG A 37 13.44 -16.19 -4.36
N SER A 38 14.57 -16.23 -3.63
CA SER A 38 15.62 -17.21 -3.85
C SER A 38 15.14 -18.64 -3.55
N TYR A 39 14.33 -18.81 -2.51
CA TYR A 39 13.70 -20.08 -2.19
C TYR A 39 12.77 -20.58 -3.31
N LEU A 40 12.01 -19.67 -3.93
CA LEU A 40 11.19 -20.00 -5.10
C LEU A 40 12.05 -20.45 -6.29
N VAL A 41 13.13 -19.71 -6.58
CA VAL A 41 14.04 -20.05 -7.69
C VAL A 41 14.71 -21.40 -7.45
N ASP A 42 15.12 -21.69 -6.22
CA ASP A 42 15.63 -23.01 -5.83
C ASP A 42 14.58 -24.12 -6.07
N SER A 43 13.32 -23.84 -5.72
CA SER A 43 12.21 -24.78 -5.97
C SER A 43 11.98 -25.02 -7.46
N ILE A 44 12.10 -23.98 -8.29
CA ILE A 44 11.99 -24.09 -9.75
C ILE A 44 13.11 -24.94 -10.32
N ILE A 45 14.36 -24.65 -9.95
CA ILE A 45 15.55 -25.38 -10.46
C ILE A 45 15.52 -26.86 -10.06
N LYS A 46 14.96 -27.17 -8.87
CA LYS A 46 14.85 -28.55 -8.34
C LYS A 46 13.54 -29.26 -8.69
N ASP A 47 12.73 -28.66 -9.54
CA ASP A 47 11.42 -29.18 -9.92
C ASP A 47 10.50 -29.49 -8.73
N HIS A 48 10.59 -28.70 -7.65
CA HIS A 48 9.68 -28.86 -6.52
C HIS A 48 8.30 -28.29 -6.83
N TYR A 49 7.28 -28.84 -6.15
CA TYR A 49 5.91 -28.37 -6.30
C TYR A 49 5.76 -26.89 -5.92
N ILE A 50 5.19 -26.14 -6.85
CA ILE A 50 4.77 -24.74 -6.64
C ILE A 50 3.25 -24.67 -6.77
N PRO A 51 2.53 -24.07 -5.82
CA PRO A 51 1.07 -23.92 -5.91
C PRO A 51 0.64 -23.27 -7.22
N ASN A 52 -0.52 -23.68 -7.74
CA ASN A 52 -1.08 -23.17 -8.99
C ASN A 52 -1.14 -21.66 -9.02
N ILE A 53 -0.86 -21.09 -10.18
CA ILE A 53 -1.11 -19.68 -10.47
C ILE A 53 -2.54 -19.54 -10.96
N LEU A 54 -3.28 -18.55 -10.46
CA LEU A 54 -4.64 -18.27 -10.89
C LEU A 54 -4.65 -17.02 -11.75
N VAL A 55 -5.24 -17.12 -12.93
CA VAL A 55 -5.32 -16.02 -13.88
C VAL A 55 -6.74 -15.84 -14.41
N TRP A 56 -7.05 -14.63 -14.80
CA TRP A 56 -8.29 -14.24 -15.46
C TRP A 56 -8.00 -13.75 -16.88
N ASP A 57 -8.67 -14.33 -17.86
CA ASP A 57 -8.73 -13.88 -19.24
C ASP A 57 -10.14 -13.31 -19.49
N ASN A 58 -10.25 -11.98 -19.49
CA ASN A 58 -11.51 -11.26 -19.75
C ASN A 58 -11.74 -10.99 -21.24
N GLY A 59 -10.84 -11.45 -22.12
CA GLY A 59 -10.93 -11.22 -23.56
C GLY A 59 -10.33 -9.90 -24.05
N ASP A 60 -9.71 -9.09 -23.19
CA ASP A 60 -9.07 -7.82 -23.56
C ASP A 60 -7.66 -7.99 -24.17
N GLY A 61 -7.21 -9.24 -24.32
CA GLY A 61 -5.89 -9.60 -24.82
C GLY A 61 -4.80 -9.68 -23.74
N TYR A 62 -5.13 -9.38 -22.48
CA TYR A 62 -4.25 -9.50 -21.33
C TYR A 62 -4.60 -10.70 -20.45
N ILE A 63 -3.66 -11.09 -19.63
CA ILE A 63 -3.80 -12.15 -18.64
C ILE A 63 -3.62 -11.53 -17.27
N TRP A 64 -4.71 -11.41 -16.53
CA TRP A 64 -4.75 -10.79 -15.23
C TRP A 64 -4.46 -11.83 -14.15
N VAL A 65 -3.40 -11.65 -13.39
CA VAL A 65 -3.02 -12.60 -12.33
C VAL A 65 -3.91 -12.37 -11.12
N ILE A 66 -4.71 -13.38 -10.73
CA ILE A 66 -5.55 -13.36 -9.52
C ILE A 66 -4.71 -13.74 -8.30
N ASP A 67 -3.97 -14.87 -8.38
CA ASP A 67 -3.03 -15.30 -7.33
C ASP A 67 -1.74 -15.81 -7.97
N GLY A 68 -0.63 -15.61 -7.27
CA GLY A 68 0.70 -15.99 -7.72
C GLY A 68 1.55 -14.83 -8.24
N ARG A 69 1.09 -13.57 -8.10
CA ARG A 69 1.86 -12.37 -8.47
C ARG A 69 3.30 -12.41 -7.97
N GLN A 70 3.50 -12.65 -6.66
CA GLN A 70 4.84 -12.67 -6.06
C GLN A 70 5.75 -13.75 -6.68
N ARG A 71 5.16 -14.87 -7.08
CA ARG A 71 5.86 -15.98 -7.72
C ARG A 71 6.34 -15.59 -9.12
N TRP A 72 5.44 -15.11 -9.98
CA TRP A 72 5.81 -14.73 -11.34
C TRP A 72 6.68 -13.47 -11.39
N GLU A 73 6.45 -12.46 -10.56
CA GLU A 73 7.35 -11.32 -10.44
C GLU A 73 8.77 -11.75 -10.02
N SER A 74 8.91 -12.74 -9.12
CA SER A 74 10.22 -13.25 -8.72
C SER A 74 10.95 -13.93 -9.87
N VAL A 75 10.22 -14.67 -10.72
CA VAL A 75 10.76 -15.28 -11.94
C VAL A 75 11.27 -14.21 -12.91
N PHE A 76 10.45 -13.17 -13.16
CA PHE A 76 10.82 -12.07 -14.06
C PHE A 76 12.03 -11.31 -13.54
N PHE A 77 12.01 -10.91 -12.28
CA PHE A 77 13.12 -10.18 -11.67
C PHE A 77 14.42 -11.00 -11.63
N PHE A 78 14.34 -12.31 -11.44
CA PHE A 78 15.52 -13.16 -11.48
C PHE A 78 16.08 -13.26 -12.89
N LYS A 79 15.23 -13.51 -13.89
CA LYS A 79 15.63 -13.57 -15.30
C LYS A 79 16.26 -12.27 -15.78
N ASP A 80 15.77 -11.13 -15.30
CA ASP A 80 16.29 -9.79 -15.62
C ASP A 80 17.58 -9.43 -14.84
N GLY A 81 18.09 -10.33 -14.00
CA GLY A 81 19.27 -10.08 -13.18
C GLY A 81 19.07 -9.05 -12.05
N ASN A 82 17.80 -8.75 -11.66
CA ASN A 82 17.49 -7.71 -10.67
C ASN A 82 17.86 -8.09 -9.24
N TYR A 83 18.17 -9.35 -8.98
CA TYR A 83 18.70 -9.80 -7.71
C TYR A 83 19.60 -11.02 -7.84
N ARG A 84 20.39 -11.26 -6.79
CA ARG A 84 21.22 -12.45 -6.61
C ARG A 84 20.51 -13.45 -5.72
N LEU A 85 20.69 -14.74 -5.95
CA LEU A 85 20.24 -15.78 -5.02
C LEU A 85 20.86 -15.54 -3.64
N SER A 86 20.08 -15.79 -2.59
CA SER A 86 20.58 -15.56 -1.23
C SER A 86 21.75 -16.47 -0.90
N LYS A 87 22.58 -16.05 0.06
CA LYS A 87 23.77 -16.81 0.47
C LYS A 87 23.44 -18.19 1.04
N GLY A 88 22.22 -18.37 1.52
CA GLY A 88 21.72 -19.63 2.06
C GLY A 88 21.08 -20.56 1.01
N THR A 89 21.06 -20.18 -0.28
CA THR A 89 20.53 -21.05 -1.34
C THR A 89 21.41 -22.30 -1.48
N PRO A 90 20.85 -23.52 -1.38
CA PRO A 90 21.64 -24.74 -1.52
C PRO A 90 22.22 -24.93 -2.90
N ASP A 91 23.33 -25.65 -3.00
CA ASP A 91 23.93 -26.03 -4.26
C ASP A 91 23.01 -26.95 -5.06
N PHE A 92 23.12 -26.90 -6.38
CA PHE A 92 22.38 -27.77 -7.29
C PHE A 92 23.35 -28.63 -8.13
N LYS A 93 23.20 -29.94 -8.07
CA LYS A 93 24.05 -30.92 -8.80
C LYS A 93 25.56 -30.64 -8.68
N GLY A 94 26.01 -30.18 -7.51
CA GLY A 94 27.41 -29.83 -7.25
C GLY A 94 27.81 -28.41 -7.67
N GLU A 95 26.93 -27.65 -8.34
CA GLU A 95 27.18 -26.26 -8.66
C GLU A 95 26.72 -25.36 -7.51
N ARG A 96 27.60 -24.46 -7.08
CA ARG A 96 27.24 -23.38 -6.15
C ARG A 96 26.45 -22.31 -6.85
N ILE A 97 25.14 -22.21 -6.55
CA ILE A 97 24.25 -21.19 -7.14
C ILE A 97 24.02 -20.00 -6.19
N ALA A 98 24.35 -20.14 -4.91
CA ALA A 98 24.25 -19.07 -3.93
C ALA A 98 25.03 -17.79 -4.34
N GLY A 99 24.39 -16.63 -4.23
CA GLY A 99 24.97 -15.33 -4.60
C GLY A 99 25.05 -15.06 -6.09
N LYS A 100 24.62 -15.99 -6.95
CA LYS A 100 24.60 -15.80 -8.40
C LYS A 100 23.33 -15.11 -8.90
N ARG A 101 23.43 -14.38 -10.00
CA ARG A 101 22.34 -13.93 -10.85
C ARG A 101 22.04 -15.00 -11.90
N TYR A 102 20.95 -14.83 -12.63
CA TYR A 102 20.54 -15.78 -13.67
C TYR A 102 21.63 -16.02 -14.72
N GLU A 103 22.23 -14.94 -15.24
CA GLU A 103 23.29 -15.02 -16.27
C GLU A 103 24.61 -15.64 -15.79
N GLU A 104 24.82 -15.72 -14.48
CA GLU A 104 26.02 -16.30 -13.85
C GLU A 104 25.86 -17.82 -13.57
N LEU A 105 24.67 -18.37 -13.82
CA LEU A 105 24.40 -19.80 -13.68
C LEU A 105 24.90 -20.57 -14.93
N SER A 106 25.24 -21.85 -14.73
CA SER A 106 25.55 -22.73 -15.86
C SER A 106 24.38 -22.92 -16.81
N GLU A 107 24.64 -23.31 -18.05
CA GLU A 107 23.58 -23.60 -19.03
C GLU A 107 22.61 -24.68 -18.53
N GLU A 108 23.12 -25.69 -17.80
CA GLU A 108 22.31 -26.73 -17.21
C GLU A 108 21.30 -26.16 -16.20
N VAL A 109 21.75 -25.33 -15.28
CA VAL A 109 20.88 -24.70 -14.27
C VAL A 109 19.89 -23.72 -14.91
N GLN A 110 20.32 -22.97 -15.92
CA GLN A 110 19.43 -22.10 -16.69
C GLN A 110 18.38 -22.90 -17.45
N PHE A 111 18.74 -24.07 -17.98
CA PHE A 111 17.82 -24.97 -18.67
C PHE A 111 16.73 -25.49 -17.72
N GLU A 112 17.10 -25.98 -16.53
CA GLU A 112 16.13 -26.42 -15.51
C GLU A 112 15.17 -25.28 -15.13
N PHE A 113 15.72 -24.06 -14.93
CA PHE A 113 14.88 -22.89 -14.64
C PHE A 113 13.89 -22.58 -15.77
N LEU A 114 14.33 -22.64 -17.04
CA LEU A 114 13.49 -22.30 -18.20
C LEU A 114 12.44 -23.36 -18.54
N THR A 115 12.70 -24.62 -18.22
CA THR A 115 11.83 -25.75 -18.55
C THR A 115 10.84 -26.09 -17.47
N TYR A 116 10.97 -25.52 -16.26
CA TYR A 116 10.02 -25.74 -15.18
C TYR A 116 8.59 -25.41 -15.62
N ASN A 117 7.64 -26.29 -15.28
CA ASN A 117 6.25 -26.17 -15.65
C ASN A 117 5.39 -25.63 -14.52
N PHE A 118 4.88 -24.42 -14.67
CA PHE A 118 3.83 -23.87 -13.80
C PHE A 118 2.47 -24.43 -14.19
N THR A 119 1.72 -24.92 -13.21
CA THR A 119 0.30 -25.17 -13.39
C THR A 119 -0.45 -23.85 -13.25
N VAL A 120 -1.17 -23.47 -14.30
CA VAL A 120 -1.95 -22.24 -14.36
C VAL A 120 -3.42 -22.59 -14.49
N THR A 121 -4.23 -22.12 -13.56
CA THR A 121 -5.69 -22.21 -13.64
C THR A 121 -6.24 -20.91 -14.22
N GLU A 122 -6.81 -21.00 -15.40
CA GLU A 122 -7.36 -19.87 -16.14
C GLU A 122 -8.87 -19.82 -15.99
N PHE A 123 -9.37 -18.64 -15.63
CA PHE A 123 -10.79 -18.33 -15.52
C PHE A 123 -11.20 -17.43 -16.69
N ARG A 124 -12.31 -17.80 -17.37
CA ARG A 124 -12.91 -17.10 -18.49
C ARG A 124 -14.41 -16.93 -18.27
N GLU A 125 -15.04 -16.04 -19.01
CA GLU A 125 -16.49 -15.81 -18.95
C GLU A 125 -16.96 -15.63 -17.49
N CYS A 126 -16.21 -14.84 -16.72
CA CYS A 126 -16.55 -14.45 -15.36
C CYS A 126 -16.52 -12.93 -15.22
N SER A 127 -17.39 -12.43 -14.33
CA SER A 127 -17.43 -11.01 -13.99
C SER A 127 -16.27 -10.63 -13.08
N PHE A 128 -16.04 -9.34 -12.91
CA PHE A 128 -15.03 -8.83 -12.00
C PHE A 128 -15.31 -9.23 -10.54
N GLU A 129 -16.57 -9.20 -10.13
CA GLU A 129 -17.02 -9.62 -8.79
C GLU A 129 -16.76 -11.11 -8.53
N GLU A 130 -16.95 -11.97 -9.55
CA GLU A 130 -16.59 -13.38 -9.44
C GLU A 130 -15.08 -13.56 -9.24
N VAL A 131 -14.26 -12.76 -9.91
CA VAL A 131 -12.79 -12.77 -9.77
C VAL A 131 -12.36 -12.27 -8.37
N GLU A 132 -13.00 -11.22 -7.84
CA GLU A 132 -12.79 -10.76 -6.45
C GLU A 132 -13.12 -11.87 -5.44
N GLU A 133 -14.21 -12.58 -5.64
CA GLU A 133 -14.60 -13.69 -4.77
C GLU A 133 -13.61 -14.85 -4.83
N ILE A 134 -13.09 -15.20 -6.01
CA ILE A 134 -12.02 -16.21 -6.16
C ILE A 134 -10.78 -15.76 -5.38
N PHE A 135 -10.34 -14.51 -5.56
CA PHE A 135 -9.19 -13.96 -4.85
C PHE A 135 -9.38 -14.03 -3.33
N TYR A 136 -10.54 -13.64 -2.84
CA TYR A 136 -10.87 -13.68 -1.42
C TYR A 136 -10.77 -15.11 -0.86
N ARG A 137 -11.38 -16.09 -1.53
CA ARG A 137 -11.40 -17.49 -1.07
C ARG A 137 -10.01 -18.11 -1.03
N VAL A 138 -9.19 -17.85 -2.05
CA VAL A 138 -7.84 -18.40 -2.14
C VAL A 138 -6.89 -17.81 -1.09
N ASN A 139 -7.10 -16.55 -0.71
CA ASN A 139 -6.25 -15.84 0.25
C ASN A 139 -6.76 -15.91 1.69
N GLN A 140 -7.85 -16.62 1.97
CA GLN A 140 -8.39 -16.77 3.32
C GLN A 140 -7.38 -17.28 4.38
N PRO A 141 -6.43 -18.19 4.07
CA PRO A 141 -5.47 -18.68 5.06
C PRO A 141 -4.47 -17.61 5.53
N VAL A 142 -4.25 -16.55 4.75
CA VAL A 142 -3.45 -15.40 5.15
C VAL A 142 -4.41 -14.27 5.45
N PRO A 143 -4.63 -13.90 6.72
CA PRO A 143 -5.58 -12.87 7.05
C PRO A 143 -5.19 -11.59 6.36
N LEU A 144 -6.02 -11.15 5.41
CA LEU A 144 -5.93 -9.82 4.85
C LEU A 144 -6.04 -8.80 5.99
N THR A 145 -5.25 -7.75 5.96
CA THR A 145 -5.42 -6.63 6.86
C THR A 145 -6.82 -6.04 6.70
N SER A 146 -7.27 -5.29 7.69
CA SER A 146 -8.57 -4.63 7.61
C SER A 146 -8.65 -3.71 6.37
N THR A 147 -7.58 -3.00 6.04
CA THR A 147 -7.49 -2.14 4.85
C THR A 147 -7.61 -2.93 3.55
N GLU A 148 -6.88 -4.04 3.41
CA GLU A 148 -6.96 -4.90 2.22
C GLU A 148 -8.36 -5.49 2.01
N LYS A 149 -9.04 -5.88 3.10
CA LYS A 149 -10.44 -6.36 3.06
C LYS A 149 -11.41 -5.25 2.62
N THR A 150 -11.19 -4.04 3.07
CA THR A 150 -12.03 -2.89 2.72
C THR A 150 -11.87 -2.52 1.26
N ARG A 151 -10.63 -2.50 0.73
CA ARG A 151 -10.37 -2.21 -0.68
C ARG A 151 -11.16 -3.09 -1.66
N VAL A 152 -11.39 -4.35 -1.30
CA VAL A 152 -12.22 -5.28 -2.10
C VAL A 152 -13.69 -4.85 -2.11
N LYS A 153 -14.18 -4.23 -1.05
CA LYS A 153 -15.60 -3.88 -0.86
C LYS A 153 -15.95 -2.46 -1.29
N VAL A 154 -14.94 -1.60 -1.45
CA VAL A 154 -15.14 -0.19 -1.85
C VAL A 154 -15.65 -0.11 -3.28
N SER A 155 -16.67 0.72 -3.52
CA SER A 155 -17.20 0.94 -4.86
C SER A 155 -16.13 1.45 -5.83
N PRO A 156 -16.24 1.19 -7.15
CA PRO A 156 -15.31 1.73 -8.14
C PRO A 156 -15.18 3.26 -8.04
N ALA A 157 -16.29 3.98 -7.92
CA ALA A 157 -16.29 5.44 -7.83
C ALA A 157 -15.49 5.97 -6.63
N VAL A 158 -15.67 5.37 -5.43
CA VAL A 158 -14.89 5.74 -4.24
C VAL A 158 -13.42 5.40 -4.41
N ARG A 159 -13.11 4.25 -5.03
CA ARG A 159 -11.73 3.82 -5.30
C ARG A 159 -11.00 4.80 -6.22
N ASP A 160 -11.65 5.22 -7.32
CA ASP A 160 -11.10 6.17 -8.28
C ASP A 160 -10.83 7.53 -7.60
N THR A 161 -11.78 8.01 -6.78
CA THR A 161 -11.60 9.25 -5.99
C THR A 161 -10.41 9.16 -5.04
N VAL A 162 -10.27 8.05 -4.31
CA VAL A 162 -9.15 7.84 -3.39
C VAL A 162 -7.81 7.81 -4.13
N GLN A 163 -7.76 7.16 -5.30
CA GLN A 163 -6.57 7.14 -6.14
C GLN A 163 -6.21 8.52 -6.68
N GLU A 164 -7.21 9.33 -7.07
CA GLU A 164 -6.99 10.69 -7.56
C GLU A 164 -6.42 11.59 -6.47
N ILE A 165 -7.04 11.60 -5.28
CA ILE A 165 -6.54 12.34 -4.11
C ILE A 165 -5.11 11.89 -3.77
N GLY A 166 -4.82 10.58 -3.85
CA GLY A 166 -3.51 10.02 -3.57
C GLY A 166 -2.37 10.45 -4.51
N LYS A 167 -2.68 11.05 -5.67
CA LYS A 167 -1.68 11.61 -6.58
C LYS A 167 -1.09 12.94 -6.12
N SER A 168 -1.66 13.57 -5.08
CA SER A 168 -1.13 14.82 -4.55
C SER A 168 0.31 14.65 -4.06
N MET A 169 1.16 15.62 -4.40
CA MET A 169 2.57 15.69 -3.97
C MET A 169 2.72 15.73 -2.44
N PHE A 170 1.68 16.11 -1.73
CA PHE A 170 1.67 16.08 -0.27
C PHE A 170 1.99 14.70 0.30
N PHE A 171 1.46 13.62 -0.32
CA PHE A 171 1.70 12.25 0.17
C PHE A 171 3.17 11.82 0.05
N GLU A 172 3.94 12.41 -0.84
CA GLU A 172 5.39 12.18 -0.93
C GLU A 172 6.17 12.81 0.26
N LYS A 173 5.57 13.77 0.96
CA LYS A 173 6.16 14.43 2.13
C LYS A 173 5.93 13.62 3.42
N ILE A 174 4.96 12.71 3.44
CA ILE A 174 4.63 11.91 4.62
C ILE A 174 5.66 10.81 4.82
N ALA A 175 6.06 10.60 6.07
CA ALA A 175 7.05 9.60 6.44
C ALA A 175 6.46 8.17 6.45
N PHE A 176 5.95 7.73 5.30
CA PHE A 176 5.54 6.35 5.12
C PHE A 176 6.74 5.43 5.00
N THR A 177 6.70 4.32 5.72
CA THR A 177 7.64 3.23 5.47
C THR A 177 7.20 2.43 4.24
N ARG A 178 8.13 1.70 3.63
CA ARG A 178 7.78 0.77 2.55
C ARG A 178 6.73 -0.27 2.98
N ALA A 179 6.74 -0.66 4.25
CA ALA A 179 5.74 -1.55 4.81
C ALA A 179 4.36 -0.90 4.91
N ASP A 180 4.29 0.41 5.20
CA ASP A 180 3.03 1.16 5.21
C ASP A 180 2.43 1.20 3.80
N LEU A 181 3.21 1.61 2.79
CA LEU A 181 2.75 1.68 1.40
C LEU A 181 2.34 0.31 0.84
N ASN A 182 3.08 -0.75 1.18
CA ASN A 182 2.71 -2.12 0.80
C ASN A 182 1.37 -2.59 1.39
N ARG A 183 0.89 -1.92 2.44
CA ARG A 183 -0.38 -2.23 3.13
C ARG A 183 -1.45 -1.17 2.94
N TYR A 184 -1.24 -0.24 1.99
CA TYR A 184 -2.19 0.82 1.65
C TYR A 184 -2.57 1.71 2.86
N VAL A 185 -1.59 2.03 3.69
CA VAL A 185 -1.77 2.92 4.84
C VAL A 185 -2.01 4.36 4.38
N ASP A 186 -1.46 4.76 3.24
CA ASP A 186 -1.73 5.99 2.52
C ASP A 186 -3.21 6.12 2.15
N GLU A 187 -3.81 5.09 1.53
CA GLU A 187 -5.25 5.09 1.23
C GLU A 187 -6.09 5.13 2.51
N GLN A 188 -5.68 4.42 3.56
CA GLN A 188 -6.37 4.47 4.84
C GLN A 188 -6.38 5.89 5.44
N LEU A 189 -5.30 6.67 5.23
CA LEU A 189 -5.24 8.06 5.66
C LEU A 189 -6.22 8.92 4.84
N ILE A 190 -6.31 8.70 3.53
CA ILE A 190 -7.30 9.39 2.67
C ILE A 190 -8.73 9.06 3.13
N TRP A 191 -9.01 7.81 3.48
CA TRP A 191 -10.32 7.43 4.04
C TRP A 191 -10.63 8.19 5.33
N GLN A 192 -9.64 8.44 6.20
CA GLN A 192 -9.82 9.27 7.39
C GLN A 192 -10.14 10.72 7.01
N PHE A 193 -9.49 11.27 6.00
CA PHE A 193 -9.75 12.62 5.50
C PHE A 193 -11.18 12.75 4.95
N ILE A 194 -11.60 11.81 4.10
CA ILE A 194 -12.96 11.77 3.56
C ILE A 194 -13.99 11.67 4.69
N ALA A 195 -13.80 10.74 5.63
CA ALA A 195 -14.71 10.53 6.75
C ALA A 195 -14.84 11.81 7.62
N SER A 196 -13.74 12.49 7.86
CA SER A 196 -13.75 13.75 8.64
C SER A 196 -14.41 14.90 7.88
N ALA A 197 -14.15 15.03 6.57
CA ALA A 197 -14.75 16.07 5.74
C ALA A 197 -16.27 15.89 5.56
N MET A 198 -16.76 14.66 5.68
CA MET A 198 -18.21 14.36 5.71
C MET A 198 -18.84 14.60 7.09
N ASN A 199 -18.11 15.19 8.05
CA ASN A 199 -18.57 15.44 9.43
C ASN A 199 -19.11 14.17 10.12
N GLN A 200 -18.55 13.01 9.80
CA GLN A 200 -18.94 11.76 10.42
C GLN A 200 -18.33 11.66 11.81
N ASP A 201 -19.16 11.44 12.81
CA ASP A 201 -18.74 11.16 14.17
C ASP A 201 -18.15 9.74 14.28
N ILE A 202 -17.01 9.54 13.59
CA ILE A 202 -16.41 8.22 13.37
C ILE A 202 -15.17 8.07 14.25
N ASP A 203 -15.09 6.90 14.87
CA ASP A 203 -13.85 6.33 15.36
C ASP A 203 -13.00 5.89 14.15
N PHE A 204 -11.79 6.39 14.04
CA PHE A 204 -10.85 6.01 12.96
C PHE A 204 -10.18 4.65 13.21
N SER A 205 -10.70 3.85 14.16
CA SER A 205 -10.34 2.44 14.25
C SER A 205 -10.65 1.72 12.95
N GLY A 206 -9.82 0.72 12.62
CA GLY A 206 -9.96 0.01 11.35
C GLY A 206 -11.38 -0.53 11.10
N ALA A 207 -12.08 -0.98 12.15
CA ALA A 207 -13.43 -1.52 12.00
C ALA A 207 -14.48 -0.45 11.63
N SER A 208 -14.45 0.70 12.30
CA SER A 208 -15.40 1.81 12.07
C SER A 208 -15.15 2.47 10.72
N LEU A 209 -13.89 2.80 10.41
CA LEU A 209 -13.53 3.41 9.15
C LEU A 209 -13.84 2.49 7.96
N ASN A 210 -13.55 1.21 8.08
CA ASN A 210 -13.83 0.23 7.04
C ASN A 210 -15.33 0.08 6.77
N ARG A 211 -16.14 0.05 7.83
CA ARG A 211 -17.60 0.00 7.68
C ARG A 211 -18.11 1.25 6.96
N PHE A 212 -17.62 2.41 7.35
CA PHE A 212 -18.01 3.68 6.74
C PHE A 212 -17.70 3.68 5.24
N ILE A 213 -16.42 3.46 4.87
CA ILE A 213 -15.98 3.57 3.48
C ILE A 213 -16.59 2.48 2.58
N SER A 214 -16.84 1.28 3.11
CA SER A 214 -17.47 0.18 2.35
C SER A 214 -18.96 0.42 2.06
N ASN A 215 -19.60 1.34 2.76
CA ASN A 215 -21.00 1.69 2.56
C ASN A 215 -21.19 2.95 1.71
N LEU A 216 -20.11 3.54 1.21
CA LEU A 216 -20.18 4.67 0.28
C LEU A 216 -20.31 4.15 -1.16
N ASP A 217 -21.34 4.59 -1.86
CA ASP A 217 -21.44 4.39 -3.31
C ASP A 217 -20.50 5.33 -4.07
N GLU A 218 -20.42 6.60 -3.62
CA GLU A 218 -19.54 7.63 -4.16
C GLU A 218 -19.15 8.64 -3.06
N VAL A 219 -18.08 9.39 -3.28
CA VAL A 219 -17.69 10.52 -2.41
C VAL A 219 -18.31 11.80 -2.99
N PRO A 220 -19.11 12.55 -2.22
CA PRO A 220 -19.70 13.79 -2.70
C PRO A 220 -18.63 14.79 -3.18
N VAL A 221 -18.88 15.45 -4.31
CA VAL A 221 -17.93 16.43 -4.90
C VAL A 221 -17.52 17.50 -3.90
N ALA A 222 -18.46 18.01 -3.09
CA ALA A 222 -18.15 18.98 -2.04
C ALA A 222 -17.16 18.43 -0.98
N THR A 223 -17.25 17.13 -0.66
CA THR A 223 -16.31 16.46 0.25
C THR A 223 -14.93 16.37 -0.36
N VAL A 224 -14.85 15.98 -1.64
CA VAL A 224 -13.58 15.93 -2.38
C VAL A 224 -12.89 17.28 -2.34
N GLN A 225 -13.63 18.36 -2.66
CA GLN A 225 -13.10 19.73 -2.65
C GLN A 225 -12.57 20.15 -1.27
N ILE A 226 -13.28 19.79 -0.19
CA ILE A 226 -12.80 20.07 1.19
C ILE A 226 -11.50 19.33 1.46
N VAL A 227 -11.41 18.07 1.06
CA VAL A 227 -10.20 17.25 1.28
C VAL A 227 -9.03 17.81 0.48
N GLU A 228 -9.24 18.13 -0.80
CA GLU A 228 -8.21 18.69 -1.67
C GLU A 228 -7.70 20.03 -1.16
N ASN A 229 -8.58 20.96 -0.82
CA ASN A 229 -8.20 22.27 -0.28
C ASN A 229 -7.33 22.15 0.99
N LYS A 230 -7.67 21.24 1.89
CA LYS A 230 -6.86 20.98 3.09
C LYS A 230 -5.52 20.33 2.78
N ILE A 231 -5.49 19.42 1.81
CA ILE A 231 -4.24 18.80 1.34
C ILE A 231 -3.34 19.86 0.71
N GLU A 232 -3.88 20.75 -0.13
CA GLU A 232 -3.14 21.86 -0.74
C GLU A 232 -2.57 22.81 0.33
N PHE A 233 -3.37 23.17 1.34
CA PHE A 233 -2.90 23.95 2.47
C PHE A 233 -1.72 23.28 3.19
N LEU A 234 -1.84 21.98 3.49
CA LEU A 234 -0.75 21.23 4.13
C LEU A 234 0.47 21.08 3.23
N ASP A 235 0.26 20.87 1.93
CA ASP A 235 1.34 20.80 0.96
C ASP A 235 2.14 22.11 0.90
N ALA A 236 1.45 23.24 0.88
CA ALA A 236 2.03 24.57 0.93
C ALA A 236 2.73 24.84 2.28
N ALA A 237 2.11 24.47 3.40
CA ALA A 237 2.69 24.64 4.73
C ALA A 237 4.02 23.89 4.91
N PHE A 238 4.16 22.74 4.27
CA PHE A 238 5.38 21.92 4.36
C PHE A 238 6.29 22.01 3.13
N ARG A 239 6.10 22.99 2.25
CA ARG A 239 6.91 23.13 1.02
C ARG A 239 8.40 23.30 1.28
N ASN A 240 8.78 23.98 2.36
CA ASN A 240 10.15 24.26 2.74
C ASN A 240 10.77 23.20 3.67
N TRP A 241 10.05 22.14 3.99
CA TRP A 241 10.55 21.08 4.84
C TRP A 241 11.44 20.13 4.02
N ASP A 242 12.68 20.01 4.45
CA ASP A 242 13.65 19.07 3.87
C ASP A 242 13.35 17.61 4.31
N LYS A 243 14.15 16.68 3.83
CA LYS A 243 13.98 15.25 4.11
C LYS A 243 14.04 14.91 5.62
N GLU A 244 14.84 15.65 6.39
CA GLU A 244 15.00 15.40 7.83
C GLU A 244 13.76 15.90 8.58
N LEU A 245 13.28 17.11 8.28
CA LEU A 245 12.07 17.67 8.87
C LEU A 245 10.84 16.80 8.55
N ARG A 246 10.73 16.32 7.31
CA ARG A 246 9.63 15.44 6.88
C ARG A 246 9.54 14.12 7.66
N LYS A 247 10.61 13.66 8.34
CA LYS A 247 10.54 12.50 9.24
C LYS A 247 9.55 12.68 10.39
N ALA A 248 9.22 13.91 10.75
CA ALA A 248 8.20 14.21 11.75
C ALA A 248 6.77 14.05 11.21
N LEU A 249 6.55 14.05 9.88
CA LEU A 249 5.23 13.88 9.26
C LEU A 249 4.81 12.40 9.26
N LYS A 250 4.74 11.80 10.44
CA LYS A 250 4.23 10.43 10.60
C LYS A 250 2.70 10.43 10.44
N LYS A 251 2.13 9.35 9.93
CA LYS A 251 0.69 9.20 9.69
C LYS A 251 -0.21 9.64 10.86
N VAL A 252 0.20 9.37 12.11
CA VAL A 252 -0.56 9.75 13.31
C VAL A 252 -0.61 11.26 13.49
N HIS A 253 0.45 11.97 13.17
CA HIS A 253 0.51 13.43 13.23
C HIS A 253 -0.23 14.05 12.05
N VAL A 254 -0.03 13.53 10.84
CA VAL A 254 -0.67 14.01 9.62
C VAL A 254 -2.19 13.93 9.70
N GLY A 255 -2.74 12.81 10.22
CA GLY A 255 -4.17 12.69 10.47
C GLY A 255 -4.71 13.76 11.42
N SER A 256 -3.95 14.15 12.43
CA SER A 256 -4.34 15.23 13.37
C SER A 256 -4.12 16.60 12.76
N LEU A 257 -3.02 16.82 12.02
CA LEU A 257 -2.76 18.08 11.30
C LEU A 257 -3.88 18.40 10.31
N PHE A 258 -4.35 17.41 9.55
CA PHE A 258 -5.48 17.60 8.64
C PHE A 258 -6.76 18.09 9.34
N LEU A 259 -7.01 17.60 10.56
CA LEU A 259 -8.19 17.98 11.33
C LEU A 259 -8.06 19.39 11.94
N VAL A 260 -6.85 19.84 12.30
CA VAL A 260 -6.66 21.18 12.87
C VAL A 260 -6.50 22.26 11.80
N VAL A 261 -6.43 21.91 10.51
CA VAL A 261 -6.45 22.92 9.42
C VAL A 261 -7.71 23.78 9.49
N ASP A 262 -8.87 23.23 9.87
CA ASP A 262 -10.09 24.04 10.01
C ASP A 262 -9.89 25.17 11.01
N SER A 263 -9.32 24.87 12.18
CA SER A 263 -9.02 25.88 13.19
C SER A 263 -7.98 26.92 12.70
N ALA A 264 -7.02 26.50 11.91
CA ALA A 264 -6.06 27.42 11.30
C ALA A 264 -6.75 28.40 10.33
N LEU A 265 -7.60 27.88 9.45
CA LEU A 265 -8.35 28.69 8.48
C LEU A 265 -9.35 29.63 9.16
N GLU A 266 -10.07 29.17 10.18
CA GLU A 266 -11.00 30.00 10.98
C GLU A 266 -10.28 31.17 11.67
N ASN A 267 -9.03 30.98 12.09
CA ASN A 267 -8.20 31.97 12.73
C ASN A 267 -7.28 32.72 11.75
N HIS A 268 -7.52 32.59 10.44
CA HIS A 268 -6.79 33.30 9.36
C HIS A 268 -5.28 33.01 9.33
N TRP A 269 -4.86 31.84 9.72
CA TRP A 269 -3.46 31.45 9.63
C TRP A 269 -3.05 31.24 8.16
N THR A 270 -1.86 31.73 7.83
CA THR A 270 -1.24 31.39 6.55
C THR A 270 -0.59 30.00 6.62
N GLU A 271 -0.34 29.42 5.46
CA GLU A 271 0.34 28.13 5.36
C GLU A 271 1.75 28.18 5.99
N ASP A 272 2.47 29.30 5.82
CA ASP A 272 3.79 29.49 6.40
C ASP A 272 3.73 29.53 7.94
N GLN A 273 2.78 30.26 8.51
CA GLN A 273 2.56 30.29 9.96
C GLN A 273 2.23 28.90 10.51
N PHE A 274 1.40 28.15 9.79
CA PHE A 274 1.07 26.77 10.15
C PHE A 274 2.30 25.85 10.07
N GLY A 275 3.12 26.00 9.03
CA GLY A 275 4.36 25.24 8.87
C GLY A 275 5.38 25.50 9.96
N GLU A 276 5.57 26.76 10.37
CA GLU A 276 6.46 27.16 11.47
C GLU A 276 5.95 26.65 12.84
N TRP A 277 4.66 26.78 13.10
CA TRP A 277 4.05 26.19 14.28
C TRP A 277 4.25 24.67 14.32
N ALA A 278 3.94 23.98 13.23
CA ALA A 278 4.05 22.51 13.15
C ALA A 278 5.51 22.05 13.36
N LYS A 279 6.50 22.80 12.87
CA LYS A 279 7.91 22.55 13.11
C LYS A 279 8.23 22.67 14.60
N SER A 280 7.88 23.81 15.21
CA SER A 280 8.08 24.00 16.65
C SER A 280 7.39 22.90 17.48
N PHE A 281 6.16 22.54 17.12
CA PHE A 281 5.36 21.56 17.84
C PHE A 281 5.89 20.12 17.71
N LEU A 282 6.18 19.68 16.47
CA LEU A 282 6.50 18.27 16.17
C LEU A 282 8.00 17.95 16.25
N ILE A 283 8.87 18.94 16.18
CA ILE A 283 10.32 18.72 16.13
C ILE A 283 10.96 19.27 17.41
N ASP A 284 10.75 20.54 17.72
CA ASP A 284 11.48 21.18 18.81
C ASP A 284 10.92 20.76 20.18
N ARG A 285 9.62 20.52 20.30
CA ARG A 285 8.94 20.25 21.58
C ARG A 285 8.34 18.87 21.71
N TYR A 286 8.35 18.07 20.65
CA TYR A 286 7.79 16.71 20.70
C TYR A 286 8.65 15.78 21.55
N SER A 287 7.98 15.05 22.44
CA SER A 287 8.56 13.88 23.14
C SER A 287 7.51 12.77 23.18
N PRO A 288 7.91 11.50 22.99
CA PRO A 288 6.99 10.36 23.18
C PRO A 288 6.35 10.30 24.57
N ASP A 289 7.02 10.83 25.60
CA ASP A 289 6.57 10.85 27.01
C ASP A 289 5.73 12.09 27.33
N SER A 290 5.65 13.06 26.42
CA SER A 290 4.78 14.23 26.59
C SER A 290 3.30 13.83 26.59
N PRO A 291 2.39 14.65 27.16
CA PRO A 291 0.95 14.38 27.11
C PRO A 291 0.44 14.15 25.70
N TYR A 292 0.94 14.89 24.71
CA TYR A 292 0.61 14.67 23.29
C TYR A 292 1.23 13.37 22.77
N GLY A 293 2.48 13.07 23.11
CA GLY A 293 3.16 11.85 22.68
C GLY A 293 2.46 10.58 23.17
N GLN A 294 1.96 10.58 24.40
CA GLN A 294 1.17 9.47 24.95
C GLN A 294 -0.12 9.21 24.15
N LEU A 295 -0.75 10.27 23.64
CA LEU A 295 -1.95 10.18 22.76
C LEU A 295 -1.63 9.62 21.37
N CYS A 296 -0.36 9.55 20.99
CA CYS A 296 0.10 9.02 19.69
C CYS A 296 0.50 7.52 19.76
N GLN A 297 0.39 6.89 20.92
CA GLN A 297 0.75 5.48 21.14
C GLN A 297 -0.41 4.52 20.85
N LYS A 298 -0.43 3.35 21.51
CA LYS A 298 -1.47 2.33 21.33
C LYS A 298 -2.86 2.92 21.57
N GLY A 299 -3.78 2.69 20.63
CA GLY A 299 -5.14 3.25 20.69
C GLY A 299 -5.31 4.60 20.00
N ALA A 300 -4.27 5.13 19.38
CA ALA A 300 -4.22 6.45 18.74
C ALA A 300 -5.33 6.72 17.69
N THR A 301 -5.96 5.67 17.17
CA THR A 301 -7.06 5.77 16.19
C THR A 301 -8.45 5.83 16.82
N SER A 302 -8.57 5.63 18.13
CA SER A 302 -9.87 5.76 18.81
C SER A 302 -10.32 7.22 18.85
N LYS A 303 -11.63 7.43 18.79
CA LYS A 303 -12.26 8.76 18.80
C LYS A 303 -11.74 9.64 19.93
N GLN A 304 -11.69 9.12 21.16
CA GLN A 304 -11.26 9.87 22.33
C GLN A 304 -9.81 10.38 22.19
N PHE A 305 -8.90 9.52 21.70
CA PHE A 305 -7.49 9.90 21.51
C PHE A 305 -7.33 10.97 20.41
N ILE A 306 -8.13 10.87 19.34
CA ILE A 306 -8.12 11.85 18.25
C ILE A 306 -8.61 13.19 18.77
N VAL A 307 -9.76 13.25 19.45
CA VAL A 307 -10.31 14.48 20.02
C VAL A 307 -9.33 15.13 20.99
N ASN A 308 -8.70 14.34 21.86
CA ASN A 308 -7.71 14.86 22.80
C ASN A 308 -6.47 15.41 22.10
N ARG A 309 -5.97 14.74 21.02
CA ARG A 309 -4.83 15.27 20.24
C ARG A 309 -5.17 16.58 19.54
N ILE A 310 -6.35 16.66 18.92
CA ILE A 310 -6.83 17.88 18.27
C ILE A 310 -6.91 19.02 19.29
N GLY A 311 -7.56 18.79 20.43
CA GLY A 311 -7.68 19.77 21.48
C GLY A 311 -6.33 20.24 22.05
N TYR A 312 -5.35 19.33 22.11
CA TYR A 312 -3.99 19.66 22.52
C TYR A 312 -3.29 20.55 21.46
N MET A 313 -3.41 20.20 20.18
CA MET A 313 -2.85 20.96 19.08
C MET A 313 -3.45 22.36 18.98
N ILE A 314 -4.77 22.50 19.05
CA ILE A 314 -5.47 23.80 18.99
C ILE A 314 -4.99 24.72 20.12
N LYS A 315 -4.95 24.24 21.36
CA LYS A 315 -4.44 25.02 22.50
C LYS A 315 -2.99 25.44 22.33
N ASP A 316 -2.19 24.62 21.67
CA ASP A 316 -0.80 24.95 21.39
C ASP A 316 -0.67 25.97 20.26
N MET A 317 -1.53 25.89 19.22
CA MET A 317 -1.64 26.90 18.17
C MET A 317 -1.99 28.27 18.75
N GLU A 318 -2.99 28.34 19.64
CA GLU A 318 -3.38 29.58 20.32
C GLU A 318 -2.22 30.23 21.06
N LYS A 319 -1.43 29.44 21.81
CA LYS A 319 -0.23 29.92 22.52
C LYS A 319 0.84 30.43 21.56
N PHE A 320 1.05 29.69 20.45
CA PHE A 320 2.03 30.10 19.45
C PHE A 320 1.65 31.43 18.79
N SER A 321 0.38 31.64 18.46
CA SER A 321 -0.12 32.90 17.89
C SER A 321 0.03 34.10 18.83
N LEU A 322 -0.02 33.88 20.16
CA LEU A 322 0.18 34.96 21.14
C LEU A 322 1.65 35.37 21.35
N SER A 323 2.57 34.52 20.88
CA SER A 323 4.01 34.68 21.07
C SER A 323 4.76 35.14 19.80
N HIS A 324 4.08 35.17 18.68
CA HIS A 324 4.59 35.52 17.35
C HIS A 324 3.66 36.52 16.63
#